data_c47d3230d77bf282be022c5e96783e60
#
_entry.id   c47d3230d77bf282be022c5e96783e60
#
_cell.length_a   1.000
_cell.length_b   1.000
_cell.length_c   1.000
_cell.angle_alpha   90.00
_cell.angle_beta   90.00
_cell.angle_gamma   90.00
#
_symmetry.space_group_name_H-M   'P 1'
#
loop_
_entity.id
_entity.type
_entity.pdbx_description
1 polymer ?
#
loop_
_entity_poly.entity_id
_entity_poly.type
_entity_poly.pdbx_seq_one_letter_code
_entity_poly.pdbx_strand_id
1 'polypeptide(L)'
;MIDLKAKARHIRELILTALAEAGSGHTGGSLDLADIFTVLYFDHMRHDPKHPDWEDRDKVVLSIGHTAPVLYATLAATGYFPEEEMLTLRKLGSRLQGHPSYAFRLPGLETCSGSLGQGIGVALGMALSAKMDGPSTPSAGSGTEGSGTVNRVFCIMGDGEQQEGSVWETAMAAAHHQVDNLCVIIDRNRLQIDGGTEKVMAIDPLRDKWAAFGWHTIEIDGHDLGQIKMALEMADQEKSKPTVIIADTIMGKGVKSIEDNNQWHGKVPSKEQVKEFLNELYE
;
A
#
# COMPACT_ATOMS: atom_id res chain seq x y z
N MET A 1 16.13 -9.58 15.62
CA MET A 1 15.90 -8.61 14.51
C MET A 1 15.02 -9.31 13.51
N ILE A 2 13.93 -8.69 13.04
CA ILE A 2 13.02 -9.27 12.05
C ILE A 2 13.75 -9.36 10.71
N ASP A 3 13.69 -10.50 10.04
CA ASP A 3 14.21 -10.65 8.68
C ASP A 3 13.13 -10.15 7.68
N LEU A 4 13.25 -8.87 7.30
CA LEU A 4 12.32 -8.22 6.38
C LEU A 4 12.35 -8.85 4.97
N LYS A 5 13.52 -9.35 4.51
CA LYS A 5 13.60 -10.04 3.21
C LYS A 5 12.78 -11.33 3.21
N ALA A 6 12.88 -12.11 4.30
CA ALA A 6 12.08 -13.31 4.45
C ALA A 6 10.57 -12.96 4.55
N LYS A 7 10.21 -11.86 5.20
CA LYS A 7 8.81 -11.40 5.28
C LYS A 7 8.26 -10.98 3.92
N ALA A 8 9.01 -10.20 3.14
CA ALA A 8 8.60 -9.79 1.80
C ALA A 8 8.41 -11.00 0.86
N ARG A 9 9.30 -11.99 0.97
CA ARG A 9 9.18 -13.26 0.23
C ARG A 9 7.91 -14.02 0.62
N HIS A 10 7.67 -14.16 1.92
CA HIS A 10 6.48 -14.84 2.44
C HIS A 10 5.16 -14.14 2.00
N ILE A 11 5.12 -12.82 2.00
CA ILE A 11 3.98 -12.06 1.46
C ILE A 11 3.75 -12.41 -0.02
N ARG A 12 4.81 -12.45 -0.84
CA ARG A 12 4.71 -12.85 -2.27
C ARG A 12 4.20 -14.28 -2.44
N GLU A 13 4.63 -15.20 -1.60
CA GLU A 13 4.14 -16.58 -1.57
C GLU A 13 2.63 -16.66 -1.32
N LEU A 14 2.15 -15.93 -0.29
CA LEU A 14 0.73 -15.83 0.04
C LEU A 14 -0.08 -15.24 -1.12
N ILE A 15 0.42 -14.17 -1.77
CA ILE A 15 -0.20 -13.53 -2.93
C ILE A 15 -0.36 -14.52 -4.09
N LEU A 16 0.72 -15.20 -4.49
CA LEU A 16 0.72 -16.14 -5.61
C LEU A 16 -0.23 -17.31 -5.37
N THR A 17 -0.19 -17.87 -4.17
CA THR A 17 -1.03 -19.01 -3.78
C THR A 17 -2.51 -18.61 -3.76
N ALA A 18 -2.84 -17.46 -3.17
CA ALA A 18 -4.21 -16.96 -3.10
C ALA A 18 -4.79 -16.63 -4.48
N LEU A 19 -4.01 -15.99 -5.35
CA LEU A 19 -4.44 -15.64 -6.71
C LEU A 19 -4.66 -16.86 -7.59
N ALA A 20 -3.80 -17.89 -7.48
CA ALA A 20 -3.99 -19.13 -8.21
C ALA A 20 -5.25 -19.89 -7.74
N GLU A 21 -5.53 -19.89 -6.45
CA GLU A 21 -6.74 -20.50 -5.90
C GLU A 21 -8.01 -19.72 -6.26
N ALA A 22 -7.92 -18.39 -6.36
CA ALA A 22 -9.02 -17.52 -6.78
C ALA A 22 -9.31 -17.63 -8.28
N GLY A 23 -8.32 -17.93 -9.13
CA GLY A 23 -8.44 -17.99 -10.58
C GLY A 23 -8.73 -16.64 -11.24
N SER A 24 -8.63 -15.54 -10.50
CA SER A 24 -8.84 -14.17 -10.98
C SER A 24 -8.21 -13.15 -10.05
N GLY A 25 -7.74 -12.01 -10.58
CA GLY A 25 -7.13 -10.94 -9.79
C GLY A 25 -5.96 -10.27 -10.51
N HIS A 26 -5.09 -9.60 -9.75
CA HIS A 26 -3.99 -8.79 -10.28
C HIS A 26 -2.68 -9.21 -9.61
N THR A 27 -1.81 -9.85 -10.37
CA THR A 27 -0.55 -10.40 -9.83
C THR A 27 0.56 -9.35 -9.79
N GLY A 28 0.78 -8.66 -10.90
CA GLY A 28 1.93 -7.77 -11.08
C GLY A 28 2.08 -6.76 -9.94
N GLY A 29 1.19 -5.78 -9.86
CA GLY A 29 1.23 -4.73 -8.85
C GLY A 29 1.11 -5.23 -7.40
N SER A 30 0.54 -6.43 -7.18
CA SER A 30 0.54 -7.02 -5.84
C SER A 30 1.94 -7.51 -5.42
N LEU A 31 2.75 -7.99 -6.36
CA LEU A 31 4.12 -8.45 -6.08
C LEU A 31 5.11 -7.30 -5.90
N ASP A 32 4.95 -6.20 -6.66
CA ASP A 32 5.81 -5.02 -6.60
C ASP A 32 5.83 -4.42 -5.20
N LEU A 33 4.63 -4.28 -4.63
CA LEU A 33 4.39 -3.60 -3.36
C LEU A 33 4.82 -4.40 -2.13
N ALA A 34 5.20 -5.67 -2.27
CA ALA A 34 5.49 -6.53 -1.13
C ALA A 34 6.63 -5.99 -0.24
N ASP A 35 7.66 -5.37 -0.81
CA ASP A 35 8.78 -4.78 -0.05
C ASP A 35 8.32 -3.56 0.74
N ILE A 36 7.54 -2.68 0.12
CA ILE A 36 6.97 -1.47 0.74
C ILE A 36 6.05 -1.84 1.90
N PHE A 37 5.11 -2.77 1.68
CA PHE A 37 4.20 -3.24 2.72
C PHE A 37 4.93 -3.95 3.86
N THR A 38 6.01 -4.67 3.53
CA THR A 38 6.85 -5.31 4.56
C THR A 38 7.49 -4.28 5.49
N VAL A 39 8.12 -3.24 4.95
CA VAL A 39 8.74 -2.21 5.81
C VAL A 39 7.67 -1.46 6.59
N LEU A 40 6.56 -1.08 5.95
CA LEU A 40 5.45 -0.40 6.63
C LEU A 40 4.97 -1.18 7.85
N TYR A 41 4.58 -2.45 7.68
CA TYR A 41 3.89 -3.21 8.72
C TYR A 41 4.81 -3.93 9.70
N PHE A 42 6.04 -4.26 9.35
CA PHE A 42 6.95 -5.00 10.24
C PHE A 42 8.03 -4.13 10.91
N ASP A 43 8.23 -2.88 10.45
CA ASP A 43 9.31 -2.05 10.98
C ASP A 43 8.91 -0.59 11.29
N HIS A 44 7.91 -0.02 10.61
CA HIS A 44 7.66 1.42 10.67
C HIS A 44 6.35 1.84 11.36
N MET A 45 5.21 1.29 10.95
CA MET A 45 3.90 1.71 11.42
C MET A 45 3.63 1.34 12.87
N ARG A 46 2.90 2.22 13.56
CA ARG A 46 2.30 1.91 14.87
C ARG A 46 0.98 1.19 14.64
N HIS A 47 0.94 -0.11 14.86
CA HIS A 47 -0.27 -0.91 14.80
C HIS A 47 -0.18 -2.11 15.75
N ASP A 48 -1.34 -2.66 16.12
CA ASP A 48 -1.42 -3.88 16.90
C ASP A 48 -2.51 -4.80 16.33
N PRO A 49 -2.13 -5.94 15.74
CA PRO A 49 -3.10 -6.91 15.20
C PRO A 49 -4.09 -7.45 16.23
N LYS A 50 -3.73 -7.45 17.53
CA LYS A 50 -4.61 -7.89 18.61
C LYS A 50 -5.66 -6.84 19.01
N HIS A 51 -5.39 -5.58 18.68
CA HIS A 51 -6.27 -4.45 18.93
C HIS A 51 -6.49 -3.66 17.63
N PRO A 52 -7.14 -4.27 16.61
CA PRO A 52 -7.29 -3.67 15.28
C PRO A 52 -8.08 -2.35 15.29
N ASP A 53 -8.93 -2.16 16.30
CA ASP A 53 -9.74 -0.96 16.50
C ASP A 53 -9.04 0.10 17.38
N TRP A 54 -7.75 -0.07 17.70
CA TRP A 54 -6.99 0.94 18.43
C TRP A 54 -6.98 2.26 17.66
N GLU A 55 -7.56 3.29 18.23
CA GLU A 55 -7.79 4.59 17.56
C GLU A 55 -6.49 5.31 17.21
N ASP A 56 -5.45 5.17 18.05
CA ASP A 56 -4.16 5.86 17.90
C ASP A 56 -3.18 5.15 16.96
N ARG A 57 -3.59 4.06 16.31
CA ARG A 57 -2.75 3.39 15.32
C ARG A 57 -2.65 4.21 14.03
N ASP A 58 -1.56 4.03 13.33
CA ASP A 58 -1.41 4.54 11.99
C ASP A 58 -2.35 3.79 11.02
N LYS A 59 -2.68 4.41 9.88
CA LYS A 59 -3.67 3.89 8.92
C LYS A 59 -3.09 3.76 7.54
N VAL A 60 -3.49 2.72 6.81
CA VAL A 60 -3.13 2.52 5.40
C VAL A 60 -4.37 2.56 4.53
N VAL A 61 -4.40 3.46 3.56
CA VAL A 61 -5.38 3.52 2.49
C VAL A 61 -4.76 2.96 1.22
N LEU A 62 -5.22 1.81 0.77
CA LEU A 62 -4.82 1.25 -0.52
C LEU A 62 -5.70 1.84 -1.62
N SER A 63 -5.25 2.91 -2.29
CA SER A 63 -6.01 3.58 -3.35
C SER A 63 -6.14 2.70 -4.61
N ILE A 64 -5.05 2.02 -4.99
CA ILE A 64 -5.03 1.03 -6.06
C ILE A 64 -5.64 -0.31 -5.59
N GLY A 65 -6.95 -0.30 -5.39
CA GLY A 65 -7.66 -1.41 -4.77
C GLY A 65 -7.55 -2.75 -5.48
N HIS A 66 -7.17 -2.79 -6.76
CA HIS A 66 -6.92 -4.01 -7.50
C HIS A 66 -5.70 -4.80 -6.98
N THR A 67 -4.77 -4.14 -6.28
CA THR A 67 -3.64 -4.78 -5.60
C THR A 67 -4.01 -5.25 -4.18
N ALA A 68 -5.30 -5.40 -3.85
CA ALA A 68 -5.77 -5.92 -2.57
C ALA A 68 -5.04 -7.19 -2.07
N PRO A 69 -4.58 -8.13 -2.93
CA PRO A 69 -3.84 -9.29 -2.47
C PRO A 69 -2.62 -8.97 -1.61
N VAL A 70 -1.85 -7.90 -1.91
CA VAL A 70 -0.70 -7.54 -1.06
C VAL A 70 -1.13 -7.03 0.32
N LEU A 71 -2.18 -6.20 0.39
CA LEU A 71 -2.71 -5.74 1.67
C LEU A 71 -3.21 -6.91 2.51
N TYR A 72 -3.98 -7.82 1.93
CA TYR A 72 -4.51 -8.99 2.64
C TYR A 72 -3.40 -9.93 3.10
N ALA A 73 -2.42 -10.24 2.24
CA ALA A 73 -1.27 -11.07 2.58
C ALA A 73 -0.46 -10.45 3.73
N THR A 74 -0.28 -9.13 3.73
CA THR A 74 0.43 -8.43 4.80
C THR A 74 -0.36 -8.44 6.10
N LEU A 75 -1.67 -8.18 6.07
CA LEU A 75 -2.53 -8.25 7.25
C LEU A 75 -2.55 -9.67 7.85
N ALA A 76 -2.62 -10.72 7.01
CA ALA A 76 -2.52 -12.09 7.46
C ALA A 76 -1.14 -12.38 8.09
N ALA A 77 -0.05 -12.05 7.40
CA ALA A 77 1.32 -12.30 7.86
C ALA A 77 1.70 -11.52 9.14
N THR A 78 0.99 -10.43 9.44
CA THR A 78 1.13 -9.67 10.69
C THR A 78 0.19 -10.16 11.80
N GLY A 79 -0.78 -11.04 11.49
CA GLY A 79 -1.65 -11.69 12.47
C GLY A 79 -3.00 -11.01 12.71
N TYR A 80 -3.49 -10.16 11.79
CA TYR A 80 -4.85 -9.61 11.87
C TYR A 80 -5.92 -10.68 11.64
N PHE A 81 -5.60 -11.72 10.86
CA PHE A 81 -6.43 -12.90 10.63
C PHE A 81 -5.56 -14.09 10.19
N PRO A 82 -6.06 -15.33 10.24
CA PRO A 82 -5.30 -16.53 9.88
C PRO A 82 -4.88 -16.52 8.40
N GLU A 83 -3.64 -16.91 8.10
CA GLU A 83 -3.10 -16.95 6.74
C GLU A 83 -3.89 -17.88 5.81
N GLU A 84 -4.46 -18.96 6.35
CA GLU A 84 -5.28 -19.90 5.59
C GLU A 84 -6.52 -19.24 4.97
N GLU A 85 -7.00 -18.13 5.53
CA GLU A 85 -8.12 -17.35 4.97
C GLU A 85 -7.77 -16.76 3.59
N MET A 86 -6.48 -16.57 3.28
CA MET A 86 -6.03 -16.12 1.96
C MET A 86 -6.54 -17.01 0.81
N LEU A 87 -6.76 -18.31 1.07
CA LEU A 87 -7.32 -19.24 0.10
C LEU A 87 -8.81 -18.99 -0.21
N THR A 88 -9.44 -18.08 0.51
CA THR A 88 -10.83 -17.66 0.25
C THR A 88 -10.93 -16.40 -0.62
N LEU A 89 -9.80 -15.85 -1.07
CA LEU A 89 -9.76 -14.64 -1.90
C LEU A 89 -10.78 -14.72 -3.05
N ARG A 90 -11.63 -13.67 -3.17
CA ARG A 90 -12.65 -13.52 -4.22
C ARG A 90 -13.74 -14.62 -4.27
N LYS A 91 -13.78 -15.53 -3.31
CA LYS A 91 -14.86 -16.52 -3.20
C LYS A 91 -16.13 -15.89 -2.63
N LEU A 92 -17.29 -16.42 -3.02
CA LEU A 92 -18.58 -15.93 -2.52
C LEU A 92 -18.64 -16.04 -0.99
N GLY A 93 -18.99 -14.95 -0.31
CA GLY A 93 -19.07 -14.87 1.14
C GLY A 93 -17.74 -14.64 1.88
N SER A 94 -16.61 -14.61 1.17
CA SER A 94 -15.32 -14.27 1.77
C SER A 94 -15.24 -12.78 2.13
N ARG A 95 -14.48 -12.46 3.20
CA ARG A 95 -14.12 -11.09 3.55
C ARG A 95 -13.05 -10.51 2.60
N LEU A 96 -12.27 -11.38 1.96
CA LEU A 96 -11.18 -11.04 1.05
C LEU A 96 -11.74 -10.82 -0.36
N GLN A 97 -12.33 -9.65 -0.55
CA GLN A 97 -12.94 -9.27 -1.83
C GLN A 97 -11.88 -8.92 -2.88
N GLY A 98 -12.24 -8.91 -4.16
CA GLY A 98 -11.32 -8.55 -5.26
C GLY A 98 -10.78 -7.13 -5.19
N HIS A 99 -11.49 -6.24 -4.50
CA HIS A 99 -11.08 -4.91 -4.08
C HIS A 99 -11.46 -4.74 -2.61
N PRO A 100 -10.72 -3.99 -1.82
CA PRO A 100 -11.03 -3.80 -0.41
C PRO A 100 -12.46 -3.29 -0.18
N SER A 101 -13.18 -3.94 0.73
CA SER A 101 -14.55 -3.53 1.07
C SER A 101 -14.73 -3.53 2.59
N TYR A 102 -14.91 -2.33 3.14
CA TYR A 102 -15.13 -2.13 4.59
C TYR A 102 -16.42 -2.79 5.09
N ALA A 103 -17.39 -3.05 4.20
CA ALA A 103 -18.64 -3.72 4.55
C ALA A 103 -18.47 -5.12 5.16
N PHE A 104 -17.37 -5.78 4.86
CA PHE A 104 -17.02 -7.11 5.40
C PHE A 104 -16.22 -7.06 6.71
N ARG A 105 -15.92 -5.88 7.22
CA ARG A 105 -15.24 -5.64 8.51
C ARG A 105 -13.98 -6.49 8.70
N LEU A 106 -13.14 -6.55 7.66
CA LEU A 106 -11.84 -7.20 7.78
C LEU A 106 -10.96 -6.37 8.74
N PRO A 107 -10.39 -6.95 9.80
CA PRO A 107 -9.53 -6.23 10.73
C PRO A 107 -8.33 -5.58 10.00
N GLY A 108 -8.01 -4.33 10.33
CA GLY A 108 -6.92 -3.59 9.71
C GLY A 108 -7.25 -2.97 8.34
N LEU A 109 -8.48 -3.12 7.85
CA LEU A 109 -8.94 -2.48 6.62
C LEU A 109 -9.64 -1.15 6.93
N GLU A 110 -9.14 -0.05 6.34
CA GLU A 110 -9.61 1.31 6.66
C GLU A 110 -10.82 1.73 5.83
N THR A 111 -10.88 1.35 4.56
CA THR A 111 -11.89 1.86 3.63
C THR A 111 -12.12 0.91 2.46
N CYS A 112 -13.18 1.19 1.70
CA CYS A 112 -13.35 0.61 0.38
C CYS A 112 -12.42 1.30 -0.62
N SER A 113 -11.96 0.55 -1.61
CA SER A 113 -11.24 1.11 -2.76
C SER A 113 -11.53 0.31 -4.03
N GLY A 114 -11.12 0.85 -5.19
CA GLY A 114 -11.37 0.23 -6.50
C GLY A 114 -11.46 1.28 -7.61
N SER A 115 -12.15 2.39 -7.38
CA SER A 115 -12.11 3.55 -8.27
C SER A 115 -10.81 4.31 -8.03
N LEU A 116 -9.94 4.35 -9.05
CA LEU A 116 -8.64 5.04 -8.96
C LEU A 116 -8.84 6.54 -8.71
N GLY A 117 -7.87 7.16 -8.05
CA GLY A 117 -7.89 8.57 -7.69
C GLY A 117 -8.76 8.93 -6.48
N GLN A 118 -9.56 8.00 -5.93
CA GLN A 118 -10.45 8.29 -4.81
C GLN A 118 -9.78 8.08 -3.44
N GLY A 119 -8.90 7.10 -3.33
CA GLY A 119 -8.28 6.73 -2.07
C GLY A 119 -7.48 7.86 -1.43
N ILE A 120 -6.79 8.67 -2.22
CA ILE A 120 -6.02 9.81 -1.72
C ILE A 120 -6.91 10.87 -1.04
N GLY A 121 -8.13 11.12 -1.58
CA GLY A 121 -9.10 12.02 -0.96
C GLY A 121 -9.60 11.50 0.38
N VAL A 122 -9.83 10.17 0.47
CA VAL A 122 -10.19 9.51 1.74
C VAL A 122 -9.03 9.62 2.74
N ALA A 123 -7.79 9.35 2.31
CA ALA A 123 -6.60 9.46 3.14
C ALA A 123 -6.40 10.89 3.67
N LEU A 124 -6.62 11.90 2.82
CA LEU A 124 -6.60 13.30 3.24
C LEU A 124 -7.64 13.58 4.33
N GLY A 125 -8.88 13.10 4.16
CA GLY A 125 -9.93 13.27 5.17
C GLY A 125 -9.56 12.63 6.51
N MET A 126 -9.00 11.40 6.49
CA MET A 126 -8.52 10.73 7.70
C MET A 126 -7.36 11.49 8.38
N ALA A 127 -6.41 11.99 7.59
CA ALA A 127 -5.27 12.73 8.11
C ALA A 127 -5.67 14.09 8.73
N LEU A 128 -6.62 14.78 8.10
CA LEU A 128 -7.21 16.02 8.65
C LEU A 128 -7.95 15.75 9.95
N SER A 129 -8.79 14.70 10.01
CA SER A 129 -9.48 14.32 11.24
C SER A 129 -8.49 14.06 12.37
N ALA A 130 -7.44 13.27 12.13
CA ALA A 130 -6.42 13.00 13.12
C ALA A 130 -5.69 14.26 13.62
N LYS A 131 -5.47 15.25 12.75
CA LYS A 131 -4.90 16.56 13.17
C LYS A 131 -5.88 17.39 14.00
N MET A 132 -7.17 17.34 13.70
CA MET A 132 -8.20 18.07 14.44
C MET A 132 -8.43 17.47 15.83
N ASP A 133 -8.38 16.16 15.95
CA ASP A 133 -8.50 15.45 17.23
C ASP A 133 -7.26 15.67 18.12
N GLY A 134 -6.13 16.02 17.49
CA GLY A 134 -4.84 16.26 18.18
C GLY A 134 -4.15 14.97 18.64
N PRO A 135 -3.03 15.12 19.37
CA PRO A 135 -2.34 13.96 19.95
C PRO A 135 -3.24 13.26 20.96
N SER A 136 -3.35 11.95 20.88
CA SER A 136 -4.14 11.18 21.82
C SER A 136 -3.66 11.36 23.26
N THR A 137 -4.57 11.74 24.14
CA THR A 137 -4.36 11.70 25.57
C THR A 137 -4.73 10.29 26.08
N PRO A 138 -4.05 9.76 27.12
CA PRO A 138 -4.41 8.47 27.69
C PRO A 138 -5.89 8.46 28.08
N SER A 139 -6.71 7.61 27.44
CA SER A 139 -8.09 7.47 27.87
C SER A 139 -8.12 6.63 29.16
N ALA A 140 -8.77 7.15 30.19
CA ALA A 140 -8.95 6.42 31.43
C ALA A 140 -9.76 5.16 31.17
N GLY A 141 -9.10 4.00 31.11
CA GLY A 141 -9.72 2.67 30.99
C GLY A 141 -9.28 1.80 29.81
N SER A 142 -8.52 2.31 28.83
CA SER A 142 -8.11 1.50 27.67
C SER A 142 -6.85 0.65 27.88
N GLY A 143 -6.09 0.86 28.95
CA GLY A 143 -4.83 0.16 29.19
C GLY A 143 -3.70 0.47 28.18
N THR A 144 -3.97 1.35 27.19
CA THR A 144 -3.00 1.85 26.23
C THR A 144 -2.55 3.24 26.64
N GLU A 145 -1.25 3.47 26.75
CA GLU A 145 -0.69 4.80 26.90
C GLU A 145 -0.96 5.58 25.61
N GLY A 146 -1.56 6.77 25.71
CA GLY A 146 -1.71 7.65 24.56
C GLY A 146 -0.33 7.95 23.96
N SER A 147 -0.20 7.86 22.65
CA SER A 147 1.11 8.01 21.99
C SER A 147 1.70 9.42 22.09
N GLY A 148 0.89 10.42 22.48
CA GLY A 148 1.28 11.82 22.47
C GLY A 148 1.59 12.38 21.08
N THR A 149 1.29 11.61 20.02
CA THR A 149 1.52 11.96 18.62
C THR A 149 0.25 11.81 17.78
N VAL A 150 0.14 12.63 16.74
CA VAL A 150 -0.94 12.51 15.75
C VAL A 150 -0.73 11.25 14.92
N ASN A 151 -1.80 10.51 14.63
CA ASN A 151 -1.75 9.32 13.79
C ASN A 151 -1.31 9.68 12.37
N ARG A 152 -0.48 8.83 11.78
CA ARG A 152 -0.11 8.97 10.38
C ARG A 152 -1.07 8.20 9.48
N VAL A 153 -1.24 8.72 8.27
CA VAL A 153 -2.01 8.07 7.23
C VAL A 153 -1.10 7.86 6.02
N PHE A 154 -0.94 6.60 5.64
CA PHE A 154 -0.22 6.19 4.43
C PHE A 154 -1.21 5.88 3.33
N CYS A 155 -1.03 6.48 2.14
CA CYS A 155 -1.86 6.22 0.98
C CYS A 155 -1.01 5.58 -0.12
N ILE A 156 -1.36 4.35 -0.51
CA ILE A 156 -0.64 3.63 -1.56
C ILE A 156 -1.36 3.83 -2.88
N MET A 157 -0.65 4.37 -3.85
CA MET A 157 -1.15 4.74 -5.18
C MET A 157 -0.32 4.09 -6.29
N GLY A 158 -0.90 3.95 -7.46
CA GLY A 158 -0.18 3.57 -8.67
C GLY A 158 0.23 4.78 -9.52
N ASP A 159 1.16 4.57 -10.43
CA ASP A 159 1.59 5.61 -11.36
C ASP A 159 0.52 5.94 -12.40
N GLY A 160 -0.15 4.95 -12.98
CA GLY A 160 -1.29 5.19 -13.90
C GLY A 160 -2.46 5.92 -13.23
N GLU A 161 -2.62 5.76 -11.91
CA GLU A 161 -3.62 6.49 -11.12
C GLU A 161 -3.36 8.00 -11.10
N GLN A 162 -2.13 8.46 -11.35
CA GLN A 162 -1.80 9.88 -11.41
C GLN A 162 -2.45 10.60 -12.61
N GLN A 163 -3.08 9.86 -13.51
CA GLN A 163 -3.86 10.41 -14.63
C GLN A 163 -5.26 10.90 -14.21
N GLU A 164 -5.70 10.56 -12.99
CA GLU A 164 -6.99 10.98 -12.44
C GLU A 164 -6.93 12.44 -11.91
N GLY A 165 -7.93 13.25 -12.28
CA GLY A 165 -8.00 14.66 -11.87
C GLY A 165 -8.10 14.85 -10.36
N SER A 166 -8.84 13.96 -9.66
CA SER A 166 -9.03 13.99 -8.21
C SER A 166 -7.73 13.84 -7.41
N VAL A 167 -6.71 13.22 -7.98
CA VAL A 167 -5.36 13.15 -7.39
C VAL A 167 -4.79 14.56 -7.20
N TRP A 168 -4.84 15.38 -8.25
CA TRP A 168 -4.27 16.73 -8.25
C TRP A 168 -5.10 17.72 -7.45
N GLU A 169 -6.42 17.57 -7.45
CA GLU A 169 -7.32 18.33 -6.57
C GLU A 169 -6.98 18.06 -5.10
N THR A 170 -6.77 16.79 -4.75
CA THR A 170 -6.38 16.39 -3.39
C THR A 170 -4.98 16.84 -3.05
N ALA A 171 -4.03 16.75 -3.99
CA ALA A 171 -2.66 17.21 -3.79
C ALA A 171 -2.61 18.71 -3.42
N MET A 172 -3.39 19.54 -4.12
CA MET A 172 -3.53 20.95 -3.82
C MET A 172 -4.12 21.20 -2.43
N ALA A 173 -5.20 20.49 -2.08
CA ALA A 173 -5.86 20.63 -0.78
C ALA A 173 -4.96 20.21 0.38
N ALA A 174 -4.25 19.07 0.26
CA ALA A 174 -3.36 18.57 1.30
C ALA A 174 -2.21 19.55 1.59
N ALA A 175 -1.60 20.12 0.56
CA ALA A 175 -0.55 21.12 0.70
C ALA A 175 -1.09 22.42 1.33
N HIS A 176 -2.27 22.91 0.89
CA HIS A 176 -2.91 24.11 1.45
C HIS A 176 -3.16 23.97 2.95
N HIS A 177 -3.64 22.81 3.40
CA HIS A 177 -3.90 22.53 4.81
C HIS A 177 -2.68 22.02 5.59
N GLN A 178 -1.50 21.98 4.97
CA GLN A 178 -0.24 21.54 5.60
C GLN A 178 -0.38 20.19 6.34
N VAL A 179 -0.94 19.18 5.65
CA VAL A 179 -1.26 17.87 6.23
C VAL A 179 0.00 17.01 6.30
N ASP A 180 0.89 17.32 7.24
CA ASP A 180 2.21 16.70 7.42
C ASP A 180 2.16 15.25 7.96
N ASN A 181 1.02 14.81 8.44
CA ASN A 181 0.75 13.43 8.83
C ASN A 181 0.22 12.56 7.68
N LEU A 182 0.14 13.08 6.46
CA LEU A 182 -0.19 12.32 5.24
C LEU A 182 1.09 11.99 4.46
N CYS A 183 1.33 10.70 4.25
CA CYS A 183 2.39 10.18 3.39
C CYS A 183 1.78 9.37 2.24
N VAL A 184 1.98 9.83 1.02
CA VAL A 184 1.60 9.10 -0.20
C VAL A 184 2.80 8.30 -0.69
N ILE A 185 2.60 7.04 -1.08
CA ILE A 185 3.61 6.20 -1.71
C ILE A 185 3.08 5.80 -3.08
N ILE A 186 3.81 6.16 -4.13
CA ILE A 186 3.46 5.86 -5.51
C ILE A 186 4.29 4.67 -5.98
N ASP A 187 3.61 3.59 -6.33
CA ASP A 187 4.17 2.45 -7.06
C ASP A 187 4.45 2.88 -8.51
N ARG A 188 5.71 3.23 -8.79
CA ARG A 188 6.15 3.71 -10.10
C ARG A 188 6.74 2.55 -10.92
N ASN A 189 5.91 1.58 -11.26
CA ASN A 189 6.31 0.43 -12.07
C ASN A 189 6.31 0.71 -13.59
N ARG A 190 5.85 1.89 -14.02
CA ARG A 190 5.84 2.38 -15.42
C ARG A 190 4.93 1.58 -16.35
N LEU A 191 4.06 0.72 -15.83
CA LEU A 191 3.18 -0.14 -16.60
C LEU A 191 1.72 -0.01 -16.15
N GLN A 192 0.81 -0.06 -17.11
CA GLN A 192 -0.62 -0.18 -16.89
C GLN A 192 -1.19 -1.21 -17.89
N ILE A 193 -2.50 -1.50 -17.81
CA ILE A 193 -3.13 -2.57 -18.60
C ILE A 193 -2.75 -2.51 -20.09
N ASP A 194 -2.80 -1.32 -20.68
CA ASP A 194 -2.64 -1.08 -22.13
C ASP A 194 -1.18 -0.91 -22.55
N GLY A 195 -0.21 -0.97 -21.62
CA GLY A 195 1.22 -0.84 -21.91
C GLY A 195 1.97 0.09 -20.98
N GLY A 196 3.06 0.66 -21.45
CA GLY A 196 3.86 1.60 -20.67
C GLY A 196 3.10 2.89 -20.37
N THR A 197 3.13 3.34 -19.11
CA THR A 197 2.40 4.51 -18.61
C THR A 197 2.66 5.75 -19.46
N GLU A 198 3.94 6.02 -19.80
CA GLU A 198 4.32 7.18 -20.62
C GLU A 198 3.87 7.10 -22.09
N LYS A 199 3.50 5.91 -22.57
CA LYS A 199 2.95 5.73 -23.92
C LYS A 199 1.45 5.85 -23.96
N VAL A 200 0.77 5.43 -22.89
CA VAL A 200 -0.70 5.51 -22.78
C VAL A 200 -1.12 6.95 -22.49
N MET A 201 -0.59 7.54 -21.42
CA MET A 201 -0.76 8.95 -21.08
C MET A 201 0.38 9.40 -20.16
N ALA A 202 1.29 10.21 -20.66
CA ALA A 202 2.50 10.63 -19.97
C ALA A 202 2.21 11.40 -18.68
N ILE A 203 2.88 10.98 -17.61
CA ILE A 203 2.79 11.61 -16.29
C ILE A 203 4.08 12.32 -15.87
N ASP A 204 5.20 12.03 -16.52
CA ASP A 204 6.46 12.73 -16.23
C ASP A 204 6.41 14.22 -16.64
N PRO A 205 7.16 15.09 -15.97
CA PRO A 205 8.01 14.84 -14.81
C PRO A 205 7.18 14.74 -13.51
N LEU A 206 6.97 13.52 -13.01
CA LEU A 206 6.04 13.27 -11.89
C LEU A 206 6.50 13.96 -10.60
N ARG A 207 7.78 13.84 -10.24
CA ARG A 207 8.36 14.49 -9.07
C ARG A 207 8.15 16.00 -9.05
N ASP A 208 8.42 16.65 -10.19
CA ASP A 208 8.32 18.11 -10.28
C ASP A 208 6.87 18.59 -10.18
N LYS A 209 5.92 17.81 -10.70
CA LYS A 209 4.49 18.11 -10.55
C LYS A 209 4.09 18.11 -9.07
N TRP A 210 4.43 17.05 -8.31
CA TRP A 210 4.15 16.97 -6.88
C TRP A 210 4.86 18.08 -6.09
N ALA A 211 6.13 18.38 -6.42
CA ALA A 211 6.88 19.46 -5.81
C ALA A 211 6.21 20.84 -6.07
N ALA A 212 5.70 21.07 -7.29
CA ALA A 212 5.00 22.30 -7.66
C ALA A 212 3.68 22.48 -6.89
N PHE A 213 3.03 21.39 -6.48
CA PHE A 213 1.88 21.43 -5.57
C PHE A 213 2.26 21.68 -4.09
N GLY A 214 3.56 21.79 -3.78
CA GLY A 214 4.05 22.12 -2.43
C GLY A 214 4.31 20.91 -1.53
N TRP A 215 4.41 19.72 -2.09
CA TRP A 215 4.71 18.49 -1.36
C TRP A 215 6.22 18.31 -1.12
N HIS A 216 6.57 17.67 -0.01
CA HIS A 216 7.89 17.09 0.18
C HIS A 216 8.00 15.83 -0.69
N THR A 217 8.96 15.78 -1.62
CA THR A 217 9.07 14.71 -2.61
C THR A 217 10.35 13.91 -2.40
N ILE A 218 10.23 12.58 -2.34
CA ILE A 218 11.34 11.64 -2.18
C ILE A 218 11.24 10.60 -3.30
N GLU A 219 12.37 10.28 -3.94
CA GLU A 219 12.46 9.20 -4.93
C GLU A 219 13.36 8.10 -4.39
N ILE A 220 12.93 6.84 -4.53
CA ILE A 220 13.64 5.66 -4.01
C ILE A 220 13.59 4.49 -5.00
N ASP A 221 14.50 3.54 -4.83
CA ASP A 221 14.30 2.17 -5.28
C ASP A 221 13.28 1.50 -4.35
N GLY A 222 12.09 1.17 -4.89
CA GLY A 222 10.98 0.56 -4.15
C GLY A 222 11.23 -0.90 -3.73
N HIS A 223 12.38 -1.47 -4.09
CA HIS A 223 12.83 -2.81 -3.69
C HIS A 223 14.00 -2.80 -2.71
N ASP A 224 14.58 -1.64 -2.44
CA ASP A 224 15.60 -1.48 -1.41
C ASP A 224 14.96 -1.17 -0.05
N LEU A 225 14.91 -2.18 0.82
CA LEU A 225 14.31 -2.08 2.15
C LEU A 225 14.92 -0.95 3.00
N GLY A 226 16.21 -0.66 2.80
CA GLY A 226 16.90 0.43 3.51
C GLY A 226 16.46 1.80 3.01
N GLN A 227 16.32 1.98 1.69
CA GLN A 227 15.81 3.23 1.12
C GLN A 227 14.33 3.46 1.48
N ILE A 228 13.50 2.40 1.46
CA ILE A 228 12.10 2.50 1.91
C ILE A 228 12.02 2.98 3.34
N LYS A 229 12.78 2.34 4.25
CA LYS A 229 12.84 2.74 5.66
C LYS A 229 13.29 4.19 5.83
N MET A 230 14.38 4.58 5.20
CA MET A 230 14.92 5.95 5.27
C MET A 230 13.92 6.97 4.75
N ALA A 231 13.21 6.70 3.66
CA ALA A 231 12.21 7.60 3.11
C ALA A 231 11.01 7.79 4.05
N LEU A 232 10.57 6.73 4.72
CA LEU A 232 9.52 6.80 5.74
C LEU A 232 9.97 7.61 6.96
N GLU A 233 11.21 7.42 7.43
CA GLU A 233 11.80 8.22 8.51
C GLU A 233 11.92 9.71 8.12
N MET A 234 12.29 10.01 6.88
CA MET A 234 12.31 11.39 6.35
C MET A 234 10.89 12.00 6.30
N ALA A 235 9.89 11.21 5.91
CA ALA A 235 8.50 11.64 5.94
C ALA A 235 8.02 11.94 7.37
N ASP A 236 8.50 11.20 8.37
CA ASP A 236 8.20 11.45 9.78
C ASP A 236 8.83 12.74 10.32
N GLN A 237 9.98 13.13 9.76
CA GLN A 237 10.70 14.35 10.15
C GLN A 237 10.11 15.61 9.52
N GLU A 238 9.42 15.51 8.38
CA GLU A 238 8.75 16.64 7.76
C GLU A 238 7.53 17.06 8.60
N LYS A 239 7.46 18.34 8.99
CA LYS A 239 6.42 18.87 9.91
C LYS A 239 5.63 20.04 9.34
N SER A 240 5.78 20.33 8.07
CA SER A 240 5.12 21.46 7.44
C SER A 240 4.37 21.13 6.16
N LYS A 241 4.63 19.96 5.59
CA LYS A 241 4.11 19.56 4.28
C LYS A 241 3.69 18.08 4.27
N PRO A 242 2.69 17.70 3.47
CA PRO A 242 2.49 16.28 3.14
C PRO A 242 3.70 15.76 2.36
N THR A 243 3.97 14.46 2.49
CA THR A 243 5.09 13.81 1.81
C THR A 243 4.60 12.85 0.73
N VAL A 244 5.25 12.86 -0.43
CA VAL A 244 5.09 11.83 -1.45
C VAL A 244 6.43 11.11 -1.68
N ILE A 245 6.38 9.79 -1.60
CA ILE A 245 7.48 8.89 -1.93
C ILE A 245 7.16 8.26 -3.29
N ILE A 246 7.97 8.53 -4.28
CA ILE A 246 7.89 7.90 -5.60
C ILE A 246 8.84 6.71 -5.57
N ALA A 247 8.28 5.52 -5.48
CA ALA A 247 9.02 4.28 -5.40
C ALA A 247 9.15 3.67 -6.80
N ASP A 248 10.35 3.68 -7.35
CA ASP A 248 10.63 3.01 -8.63
C ASP A 248 10.62 1.50 -8.41
N THR A 249 9.69 0.80 -9.05
CA THR A 249 9.41 -0.62 -8.83
C THR A 249 9.42 -1.39 -10.14
N ILE A 250 9.41 -2.71 -10.04
CA ILE A 250 9.34 -3.63 -11.18
C ILE A 250 8.06 -4.45 -11.05
N MET A 251 7.14 -4.30 -12.01
CA MET A 251 5.91 -5.11 -12.04
C MET A 251 6.24 -6.61 -12.00
N GLY A 252 5.62 -7.35 -11.07
CA GLY A 252 5.85 -8.78 -10.92
C GLY A 252 7.12 -9.16 -10.16
N LYS A 253 7.66 -8.25 -9.37
CA LYS A 253 8.92 -8.40 -8.62
C LYS A 253 9.06 -9.71 -7.86
N GLY A 254 10.20 -10.37 -8.06
CA GLY A 254 10.57 -11.62 -7.42
C GLY A 254 10.25 -12.86 -8.26
N VAL A 255 9.49 -12.72 -9.34
CA VAL A 255 9.23 -13.80 -10.32
C VAL A 255 9.78 -13.35 -11.66
N LYS A 256 11.04 -13.67 -11.93
CA LYS A 256 11.80 -13.18 -13.10
C LYS A 256 11.10 -13.44 -14.45
N SER A 257 10.39 -14.55 -14.54
CA SER A 257 9.67 -14.94 -15.75
C SER A 257 8.49 -14.02 -16.11
N ILE A 258 8.04 -13.19 -15.16
CA ILE A 258 6.93 -12.24 -15.35
C ILE A 258 7.29 -10.80 -15.04
N GLU A 259 8.51 -10.51 -14.55
CA GLU A 259 8.96 -9.15 -14.28
C GLU A 259 8.85 -8.27 -15.54
N ASP A 260 8.52 -6.99 -15.34
CA ASP A 260 8.41 -5.94 -16.37
C ASP A 260 7.48 -6.31 -17.56
N ASN A 261 6.38 -7.01 -17.27
CA ASN A 261 5.45 -7.49 -18.27
C ASN A 261 4.01 -7.08 -17.95
N ASN A 262 3.48 -6.08 -18.68
CA ASN A 262 2.14 -5.54 -18.47
C ASN A 262 1.01 -6.59 -18.64
N GLN A 263 1.23 -7.71 -19.35
CA GLN A 263 0.25 -8.79 -19.45
C GLN A 263 -0.09 -9.40 -18.08
N TRP A 264 0.82 -9.28 -17.11
CA TRP A 264 0.60 -9.74 -15.73
C TRP A 264 -0.07 -8.72 -14.83
N HIS A 265 -0.44 -7.55 -15.36
CA HIS A 265 -1.22 -6.59 -14.59
C HIS A 265 -2.52 -7.22 -14.07
N GLY A 266 -3.36 -7.79 -14.93
CA GLY A 266 -4.65 -8.41 -14.58
C GLY A 266 -4.70 -9.93 -14.76
N LYS A 267 -3.56 -10.60 -14.90
CA LYS A 267 -3.45 -12.05 -15.09
C LYS A 267 -3.07 -12.71 -13.75
N VAL A 268 -3.53 -13.95 -13.55
CA VAL A 268 -3.16 -14.78 -12.39
C VAL A 268 -2.44 -16.04 -12.83
N PRO A 269 -1.54 -16.61 -12.01
CA PRO A 269 -0.88 -17.87 -12.31
C PRO A 269 -1.86 -19.05 -12.23
N SER A 270 -1.60 -20.10 -13.00
CA SER A 270 -2.22 -21.41 -12.76
C SER A 270 -1.59 -22.06 -11.51
N LYS A 271 -2.25 -23.11 -10.98
CA LYS A 271 -1.71 -23.88 -9.84
C LYS A 271 -0.36 -24.56 -10.17
N GLU A 272 -0.14 -24.90 -11.42
CA GLU A 272 1.14 -25.45 -11.91
C GLU A 272 2.22 -24.37 -11.94
N GLN A 273 1.90 -23.19 -12.48
CA GLN A 273 2.83 -22.05 -12.56
C GLN A 273 3.26 -21.56 -11.18
N VAL A 274 2.39 -21.64 -10.17
CA VAL A 274 2.77 -21.24 -8.79
C VAL A 274 4.00 -21.99 -8.30
N LYS A 275 4.12 -23.28 -8.60
CA LYS A 275 5.30 -24.07 -8.19
C LYS A 275 6.60 -23.54 -8.81
N GLU A 276 6.53 -23.14 -10.08
CA GLU A 276 7.66 -22.55 -10.79
C GLU A 276 7.98 -21.17 -10.22
N PHE A 277 6.98 -20.32 -10.01
CA PHE A 277 7.13 -18.97 -9.44
C PHE A 277 7.66 -18.98 -8.01
N LEU A 278 7.22 -19.95 -7.18
CA LEU A 278 7.77 -20.10 -5.83
C LEU A 278 9.25 -20.51 -5.88
N ASN A 279 9.66 -21.35 -6.81
CA ASN A 279 11.09 -21.66 -6.98
C ASN A 279 11.90 -20.40 -7.32
N GLU A 280 11.41 -19.57 -8.25
CA GLU A 280 12.06 -18.30 -8.59
C GLU A 280 12.16 -17.33 -7.40
N LEU A 281 11.17 -17.33 -6.49
CA LEU A 281 11.21 -16.50 -5.27
C LEU A 281 12.31 -16.95 -4.28
N TYR A 282 12.74 -18.22 -4.34
CA TYR A 282 13.69 -18.80 -3.40
C TYR A 282 15.11 -18.94 -3.97
N GLU A 283 15.30 -18.68 -5.27
CA GLU A 283 16.63 -18.57 -5.92
C GLU A 283 17.30 -17.21 -5.62
#